data_b6e54d1a5b90d09c98a30e51fc9a3770
#
_entry.id   b6e54d1a5b90d09c98a30e51fc9a3770
#
_cell.length_a   1.000
_cell.length_b   1.000
_cell.length_c   1.000
_cell.angle_alpha   90.00
_cell.angle_beta   90.00
_cell.angle_gamma   90.00
#
_symmetry.space_group_name_H-M   'P 1'
#
loop_
_entity.id
_entity.type
_entity.pdbx_description
1 polymer ?
#
loop_
_entity_poly.entity_id
_entity_poly.type
_entity_poly.pdbx_seq_one_letter_code
_entity_poly.pdbx_strand_id
1 'polypeptide(L)'
;LQGYIEKALETSDIVNVRAAYMQVLSDAMTGDVTAEQTVQLKQGQDGWQRFDPVTIAGITHAADEGDTDNWKGSPTAHGTCRVSYVEGTGVVLTWSGEGTKPSQPARPTVDLSENLHGILKNSGLLETDLKDFTARGKFYEIDSSCPNSTMVPKVQAQIGKNSLLSTGTWDFRKISGEDPGRYLFWTSVDVTKFAVGTEVPVLVSKEDGGMFYITTMPVTTSTLKNQTYNVIGKGITNRGTLNPYIQGTEYTTLEEAYAAYADMVKNGYSQYADTLPK
;
A
#
# COMPACT_ATOMS: atom_id res chain seq x y z
N LEU A 1 -19.43 2.30 -3.68
CA LEU A 1 -18.11 2.48 -3.05
C LEU A 1 -17.15 3.30 -3.94
N GLN A 2 -16.97 2.96 -5.22
CA GLN A 2 -16.07 3.70 -6.12
C GLN A 2 -16.41 5.19 -6.23
N GLY A 3 -17.68 5.56 -6.33
CA GLY A 3 -18.08 6.97 -6.41
C GLY A 3 -17.78 7.80 -5.15
N TYR A 4 -17.69 7.18 -3.97
CA TYR A 4 -17.31 7.89 -2.75
C TYR A 4 -15.80 8.14 -2.68
N ILE A 5 -15.01 7.18 -3.15
CA ILE A 5 -13.55 7.33 -3.22
C ILE A 5 -13.19 8.45 -4.19
N GLU A 6 -13.79 8.47 -5.38
CA GLU A 6 -13.54 9.51 -6.37
C GLU A 6 -13.86 10.91 -5.81
N LYS A 7 -15.02 11.06 -5.18
CA LYS A 7 -15.40 12.34 -4.54
C LYS A 7 -14.44 12.78 -3.44
N ALA A 8 -13.82 11.84 -2.74
CA ALA A 8 -12.80 12.15 -1.74
C ALA A 8 -11.48 12.59 -2.38
N LEU A 9 -11.09 11.97 -3.49
CA LEU A 9 -9.91 12.33 -4.27
C LEU A 9 -10.06 13.74 -4.86
N GLU A 10 -11.19 14.05 -5.49
CA GLU A 10 -11.52 15.40 -5.98
C GLU A 10 -11.46 16.46 -4.88
N THR A 11 -12.01 16.15 -3.70
CA THR A 11 -11.93 17.07 -2.55
C THR A 11 -10.48 17.33 -2.14
N SER A 12 -9.64 16.28 -2.13
CA SER A 12 -8.21 16.42 -1.85
C SER A 12 -7.52 17.27 -2.90
N ASP A 13 -7.85 17.10 -4.18
CA ASP A 13 -7.26 17.86 -5.28
C ASP A 13 -7.62 19.34 -5.20
N ILE A 14 -8.89 19.65 -4.91
CA ILE A 14 -9.35 21.04 -4.70
C ILE A 14 -8.58 21.69 -3.55
N VAL A 15 -8.39 20.98 -2.42
CA VAL A 15 -7.64 21.49 -1.27
C VAL A 15 -6.18 21.76 -1.64
N ASN A 16 -5.54 20.85 -2.38
CA ASN A 16 -4.14 20.98 -2.80
C ASN A 16 -3.96 22.14 -3.80
N VAL A 17 -4.87 22.29 -4.77
CA VAL A 17 -4.84 23.41 -5.73
C VAL A 17 -5.10 24.73 -5.02
N ARG A 18 -6.02 24.77 -4.05
CA ARG A 18 -6.25 25.96 -3.22
C ARG A 18 -5.01 26.34 -2.42
N ALA A 19 -4.29 25.37 -1.84
CA ALA A 19 -3.05 25.65 -1.12
C ALA A 19 -1.97 26.22 -2.04
N ALA A 20 -1.81 25.65 -3.24
CA ALA A 20 -0.90 26.16 -4.26
C ALA A 20 -1.27 27.57 -4.72
N TYR A 21 -2.58 27.84 -4.90
CA TYR A 21 -3.08 29.18 -5.22
C TYR A 21 -2.65 30.22 -4.19
N MET A 22 -2.85 29.92 -2.89
CA MET A 22 -2.49 30.82 -1.80
C MET A 22 -0.98 31.07 -1.73
N GLN A 23 -0.17 30.04 -1.99
CA GLN A 23 1.29 30.17 -2.01
C GLN A 23 1.75 31.05 -3.19
N VAL A 24 1.29 30.75 -4.42
CA VAL A 24 1.62 31.55 -5.62
C VAL A 24 1.20 33.00 -5.46
N LEU A 25 0.00 33.26 -4.91
CA LEU A 25 -0.45 34.60 -4.63
C LEU A 25 0.45 35.33 -3.62
N SER A 26 0.83 34.63 -2.54
CA SER A 26 1.73 35.19 -1.52
C SER A 26 3.10 35.53 -2.10
N ASP A 27 3.67 34.63 -2.91
CA ASP A 27 4.98 34.83 -3.54
C ASP A 27 4.94 36.00 -4.53
N ALA A 28 3.89 36.10 -5.31
CA ALA A 28 3.69 37.26 -6.22
C ALA A 28 3.55 38.58 -5.46
N MET A 29 2.84 38.59 -4.34
CA MET A 29 2.69 39.79 -3.49
C MET A 29 4.02 40.21 -2.82
N THR A 30 4.96 39.28 -2.66
CA THR A 30 6.31 39.55 -2.12
C THR A 30 7.35 39.85 -3.20
N GLY A 31 6.92 39.91 -4.47
CA GLY A 31 7.73 40.37 -5.61
C GLY A 31 8.12 39.29 -6.61
N ASP A 32 7.78 38.03 -6.40
CA ASP A 32 7.99 36.96 -7.38
C ASP A 32 6.82 36.88 -8.37
N VAL A 33 6.84 37.76 -9.37
CA VAL A 33 5.81 37.82 -10.42
C VAL A 33 5.84 36.64 -11.39
N THR A 34 6.80 35.72 -11.23
CA THR A 34 6.94 34.47 -12.00
C THR A 34 6.56 33.23 -11.18
N ALA A 35 5.99 33.45 -9.97
CA ALA A 35 5.60 32.36 -9.07
C ALA A 35 4.66 31.38 -9.76
N GLU A 36 4.99 30.11 -9.69
CA GLU A 36 4.15 29.03 -10.16
C GLU A 36 4.33 27.74 -9.35
N GLN A 37 3.27 26.94 -9.30
CA GLN A 37 3.31 25.59 -8.73
C GLN A 37 2.49 24.63 -9.58
N THR A 38 2.92 23.38 -9.67
CA THR A 38 2.16 22.31 -10.33
C THR A 38 1.64 21.33 -9.29
N VAL A 39 0.33 21.14 -9.29
CA VAL A 39 -0.36 20.17 -8.42
C VAL A 39 -0.70 18.94 -9.25
N GLN A 40 -0.26 17.79 -8.81
CA GLN A 40 -0.64 16.50 -9.37
C GLN A 40 -2.02 16.11 -8.86
N LEU A 41 -2.95 15.79 -9.77
CA LEU A 41 -4.29 15.35 -9.41
C LEU A 41 -4.32 13.87 -9.04
N LYS A 42 -5.13 13.55 -8.03
CA LYS A 42 -5.37 12.20 -7.53
C LYS A 42 -6.62 11.57 -8.11
N GLN A 43 -7.57 12.42 -8.59
CA GLN A 43 -8.82 11.94 -9.18
C GLN A 43 -8.56 10.99 -10.33
N GLY A 44 -9.38 9.94 -10.43
CA GLY A 44 -9.28 8.88 -11.43
C GLY A 44 -10.23 9.06 -12.62
N GLN A 45 -11.05 10.13 -12.60
CA GLN A 45 -12.02 10.45 -13.66
C GLN A 45 -11.83 11.89 -14.15
N ASP A 46 -12.23 12.12 -15.39
CA ASP A 46 -12.21 13.44 -15.98
C ASP A 46 -13.37 14.29 -15.46
N GLY A 47 -13.14 15.60 -15.28
CA GLY A 47 -14.11 16.54 -14.75
C GLY A 47 -14.31 16.39 -13.23
N TRP A 48 -15.40 16.98 -12.73
CA TRP A 48 -15.78 16.93 -11.31
C TRP A 48 -17.04 16.08 -11.15
N GLN A 49 -16.96 15.03 -10.33
CA GLN A 49 -18.10 14.15 -10.05
C GLN A 49 -18.96 14.65 -8.88
N ARG A 50 -18.41 15.55 -8.07
CA ARG A 50 -19.06 16.04 -6.86
C ARG A 50 -19.53 17.49 -6.98
N PHE A 51 -18.79 18.32 -7.69
CA PHE A 51 -18.98 19.77 -7.69
C PHE A 51 -19.26 20.27 -9.10
N ASP A 52 -20.40 20.93 -9.28
CA ASP A 52 -20.72 21.68 -10.49
C ASP A 52 -21.73 22.79 -10.15
N PRO A 53 -21.33 24.06 -10.20
CA PRO A 53 -19.97 24.56 -10.42
C PRO A 53 -19.01 24.29 -9.25
N VAL A 54 -17.72 24.25 -9.53
CA VAL A 54 -16.65 24.17 -8.53
C VAL A 54 -16.13 25.57 -8.21
N THR A 55 -15.78 25.81 -6.94
CA THR A 55 -15.14 27.06 -6.51
C THR A 55 -13.79 26.77 -5.83
N ILE A 56 -12.73 27.34 -6.38
CA ILE A 56 -11.37 27.23 -5.85
C ILE A 56 -10.82 28.63 -5.61
N ALA A 57 -10.52 28.96 -4.35
CA ALA A 57 -9.99 30.27 -3.94
C ALA A 57 -10.74 31.48 -4.51
N GLY A 58 -12.07 31.38 -4.61
CA GLY A 58 -12.93 32.43 -5.15
C GLY A 58 -13.15 32.39 -6.66
N ILE A 59 -12.44 31.55 -7.40
CA ILE A 59 -12.70 31.33 -8.84
C ILE A 59 -13.75 30.22 -8.93
N THR A 60 -14.90 30.53 -9.55
CA THR A 60 -15.99 29.58 -9.79
C THR A 60 -16.02 29.24 -11.27
N HIS A 61 -16.15 27.91 -11.57
CA HIS A 61 -16.17 27.40 -12.93
C HIS A 61 -17.19 26.25 -13.05
N ALA A 62 -18.03 26.29 -14.07
CA ALA A 62 -19.00 25.25 -14.38
C ALA A 62 -18.44 24.25 -15.40
N ALA A 63 -18.95 23.02 -15.38
CA ALA A 63 -18.46 21.94 -16.24
C ALA A 63 -18.67 22.21 -17.74
N ASP A 64 -19.70 23.00 -18.10
CA ASP A 64 -20.02 23.40 -19.46
C ASP A 64 -19.43 24.76 -19.85
N GLU A 65 -18.70 25.38 -18.93
CA GLU A 65 -18.03 26.67 -19.18
C GLU A 65 -16.70 26.43 -19.90
N GLY A 66 -16.41 27.28 -20.89
CA GLY A 66 -15.12 27.29 -21.57
C GLY A 66 -14.03 27.97 -20.74
N ASP A 67 -12.86 28.13 -21.35
CA ASP A 67 -11.76 28.84 -20.73
C ASP A 67 -12.13 30.29 -20.34
N THR A 68 -11.75 30.67 -19.13
CA THR A 68 -11.85 32.04 -18.63
C THR A 68 -10.45 32.64 -18.42
N ASP A 69 -10.35 33.89 -18.01
CA ASP A 69 -9.04 34.51 -17.76
C ASP A 69 -8.23 33.77 -16.68
N ASN A 70 -8.92 33.30 -15.65
CA ASN A 70 -8.30 32.63 -14.48
C ASN A 70 -8.41 31.12 -14.48
N TRP A 71 -9.09 30.53 -15.48
CA TRP A 71 -9.30 29.09 -15.57
C TRP A 71 -9.13 28.61 -17.01
N LYS A 72 -8.17 27.71 -17.25
CA LYS A 72 -7.85 27.15 -18.55
C LYS A 72 -7.95 25.62 -18.51
N GLY A 73 -8.70 25.06 -19.45
CA GLY A 73 -8.90 23.61 -19.57
C GLY A 73 -9.81 23.02 -18.50
N SER A 74 -9.82 21.70 -18.43
CA SER A 74 -10.61 20.91 -17.46
C SER A 74 -9.74 19.89 -16.76
N PRO A 75 -10.04 19.56 -15.50
CA PRO A 75 -9.30 18.51 -14.79
C PRO A 75 -9.51 17.16 -15.48
N THR A 76 -8.44 16.40 -15.58
CA THR A 76 -8.46 15.05 -16.15
C THR A 76 -7.95 14.04 -15.15
N ALA A 77 -8.32 12.77 -15.36
CA ALA A 77 -7.84 11.66 -14.54
C ALA A 77 -6.31 11.67 -14.44
N HIS A 78 -5.79 11.74 -13.23
CA HIS A 78 -4.35 11.82 -12.96
C HIS A 78 -3.62 12.96 -13.68
N GLY A 79 -4.34 13.99 -14.08
CA GLY A 79 -3.79 15.18 -14.72
C GLY A 79 -3.03 16.10 -13.76
N THR A 80 -2.75 17.30 -14.20
CA THR A 80 -2.11 18.33 -13.38
C THR A 80 -2.91 19.61 -13.39
N CYS A 81 -2.77 20.41 -12.34
CA CYS A 81 -3.14 21.81 -12.32
C CYS A 81 -1.88 22.65 -12.13
N ARG A 82 -1.50 23.43 -13.14
CA ARG A 82 -0.49 24.46 -13.01
C ARG A 82 -1.14 25.73 -12.49
N VAL A 83 -0.68 26.19 -11.36
CA VAL A 83 -1.10 27.41 -10.69
C VAL A 83 -0.01 28.43 -10.92
N SER A 84 -0.29 29.53 -11.63
CA SER A 84 0.72 30.52 -11.97
C SER A 84 0.18 31.95 -11.79
N TYR A 85 1.04 32.88 -11.44
CA TYR A 85 0.69 34.30 -11.41
C TYR A 85 0.89 34.91 -12.80
N VAL A 86 -0.08 35.69 -13.24
CA VAL A 86 -0.04 36.44 -14.49
C VAL A 86 -0.32 37.92 -14.18
N GLU A 87 0.62 38.78 -14.52
CA GLU A 87 0.48 40.21 -14.26
C GLU A 87 -0.76 40.78 -14.97
N GLY A 88 -1.57 41.55 -14.24
CA GLY A 88 -2.82 42.08 -14.74
C GLY A 88 -4.03 41.16 -14.64
N THR A 89 -3.82 39.85 -14.53
CA THR A 89 -4.90 38.85 -14.40
C THR A 89 -4.98 38.28 -12.98
N GLY A 90 -3.83 38.15 -12.30
CA GLY A 90 -3.73 37.49 -11.02
C GLY A 90 -3.35 35.99 -11.16
N VAL A 91 -3.81 35.18 -10.23
CA VAL A 91 -3.51 33.73 -10.28
C VAL A 91 -4.40 33.04 -11.29
N VAL A 92 -3.81 32.21 -12.11
CA VAL A 92 -4.44 31.42 -13.18
C VAL A 92 -4.28 29.93 -12.88
N LEU A 93 -5.37 29.17 -13.00
CA LEU A 93 -5.42 27.72 -12.92
C LEU A 93 -5.42 27.15 -14.34
N THR A 94 -4.41 26.36 -14.69
CA THR A 94 -4.32 25.69 -16.00
C THR A 94 -4.34 24.17 -15.78
N TRP A 95 -5.44 23.54 -16.18
CA TRP A 95 -5.64 22.12 -16.11
C TRP A 95 -5.07 21.48 -17.38
N SER A 96 -4.26 20.46 -17.22
CA SER A 96 -3.65 19.74 -18.34
C SER A 96 -4.02 18.26 -18.26
N GLY A 97 -4.38 17.70 -19.42
CA GLY A 97 -4.56 16.27 -19.59
C GLY A 97 -3.25 15.53 -19.48
N GLU A 98 -3.34 14.25 -19.17
CA GLU A 98 -2.22 13.34 -18.84
C GLU A 98 -1.04 14.08 -18.21
N GLY A 99 -1.26 14.53 -16.98
CA GLY A 99 -0.15 14.75 -16.11
C GLY A 99 0.68 13.47 -16.22
N THR A 100 1.98 13.56 -16.20
CA THR A 100 2.78 12.39 -15.92
C THR A 100 2.11 11.77 -14.72
N LYS A 101 1.32 10.70 -14.98
CA LYS A 101 0.81 9.77 -13.95
C LYS A 101 1.99 9.71 -12.99
N PRO A 102 1.85 10.20 -11.71
CA PRO A 102 3.01 10.25 -10.83
C PRO A 102 3.64 8.92 -11.06
N SER A 103 4.89 8.89 -11.54
CA SER A 103 5.51 7.68 -12.06
C SER A 103 5.17 6.66 -11.01
N GLN A 104 4.16 5.85 -11.34
CA GLN A 104 3.53 4.94 -10.38
C GLN A 104 4.73 4.20 -9.90
N PRO A 105 5.14 4.33 -8.63
CA PRO A 105 6.45 3.86 -8.19
C PRO A 105 6.64 2.54 -8.89
N ALA A 106 7.63 2.49 -9.79
CA ALA A 106 7.72 1.62 -10.97
C ALA A 106 7.07 0.32 -10.59
N ARG A 107 5.94 -0.04 -11.23
CA ARG A 107 4.98 -1.09 -10.78
C ARG A 107 5.80 -2.11 -10.06
N PRO A 108 5.67 -2.32 -8.77
CA PRO A 108 6.62 -3.17 -8.08
C PRO A 108 6.71 -4.42 -8.92
N THR A 109 7.92 -4.84 -9.29
CA THR A 109 8.14 -6.04 -10.13
C THR A 109 7.52 -7.30 -9.48
N VAL A 110 6.81 -7.09 -8.41
CA VAL A 110 6.03 -8.02 -7.60
C VAL A 110 4.69 -8.26 -8.27
N ASP A 111 4.38 -9.50 -8.53
CA ASP A 111 3.07 -9.90 -9.04
C ASP A 111 2.04 -9.85 -7.90
N LEU A 112 1.26 -8.78 -7.87
CA LEU A 112 0.19 -8.56 -6.88
C LEU A 112 -1.13 -9.21 -7.29
N SER A 113 -1.24 -9.76 -8.48
CA SER A 113 -2.38 -10.58 -8.89
C SER A 113 -2.29 -12.01 -8.33
N GLU A 114 -1.14 -12.36 -7.76
CA GLU A 114 -0.88 -13.68 -7.26
C GLU A 114 -1.70 -14.00 -6.01
N ASN A 115 -2.36 -15.14 -6.01
CA ASN A 115 -3.02 -15.67 -4.82
C ASN A 115 -1.99 -16.37 -3.94
N LEU A 116 -1.53 -15.69 -2.88
CA LEU A 116 -0.52 -16.21 -1.95
C LEU A 116 -0.94 -17.55 -1.31
N HIS A 117 -2.23 -17.72 -1.04
CA HIS A 117 -2.75 -18.97 -0.50
C HIS A 117 -2.85 -20.06 -1.56
N GLY A 118 -3.09 -19.70 -2.82
CA GLY A 118 -3.05 -20.62 -3.94
C GLY A 118 -1.70 -21.33 -4.07
N ILE A 119 -0.60 -20.60 -3.86
CA ILE A 119 0.74 -21.16 -3.82
C ILE A 119 0.86 -22.22 -2.73
N LEU A 120 0.42 -21.90 -1.52
CA LEU A 120 0.49 -22.79 -0.37
C LEU A 120 -0.44 -24.01 -0.55
N LYS A 121 -1.61 -23.82 -1.13
CA LYS A 121 -2.55 -24.88 -1.48
C LYS A 121 -1.98 -25.82 -2.54
N ASN A 122 -1.46 -25.26 -3.63
CA ASN A 122 -0.91 -26.06 -4.74
C ASN A 122 0.37 -26.82 -4.35
N SER A 123 1.09 -26.33 -3.36
CA SER A 123 2.23 -27.07 -2.77
C SER A 123 1.81 -28.23 -1.86
N GLY A 124 0.51 -28.34 -1.53
CA GLY A 124 -0.02 -29.30 -0.57
C GLY A 124 0.17 -28.91 0.90
N LEU A 125 0.63 -27.68 1.18
CA LEU A 125 0.86 -27.23 2.57
C LEU A 125 -0.45 -27.14 3.37
N LEU A 126 -1.57 -26.79 2.73
CA LEU A 126 -2.87 -26.68 3.41
C LEU A 126 -3.50 -28.04 3.74
N GLU A 127 -3.09 -29.11 3.08
CA GLU A 127 -3.60 -30.48 3.27
C GLU A 127 -2.84 -31.27 4.34
N THR A 128 -1.78 -30.68 4.87
CA THR A 128 -0.95 -31.32 5.88
C THR A 128 -1.38 -30.92 7.29
N ASP A 129 -1.05 -31.75 8.29
CA ASP A 129 -1.17 -31.40 9.70
C ASP A 129 -0.12 -30.38 10.18
N LEU A 130 0.58 -29.75 9.23
CA LEU A 130 1.52 -28.67 9.52
C LEU A 130 0.81 -27.54 10.23
N LYS A 131 1.24 -27.25 11.45
CA LYS A 131 0.69 -26.18 12.26
C LYS A 131 1.26 -24.86 11.83
N ASP A 132 2.56 -24.82 11.61
CA ASP A 132 3.31 -23.59 11.42
C ASP A 132 4.38 -23.76 10.34
N PHE A 133 4.60 -22.71 9.59
CA PHE A 133 5.63 -22.65 8.58
C PHE A 133 6.22 -21.24 8.54
N THR A 134 7.53 -21.14 8.67
CA THR A 134 8.25 -19.85 8.62
C THR A 134 9.22 -19.87 7.46
N ALA A 135 9.28 -18.77 6.72
CA ALA A 135 10.20 -18.62 5.61
C ALA A 135 10.81 -17.21 5.57
N ARG A 136 11.93 -17.12 4.90
CA ARG A 136 12.71 -15.91 4.76
C ARG A 136 13.24 -15.81 3.33
N GLY A 137 12.57 -14.99 2.52
CA GLY A 137 12.91 -14.86 1.12
C GLY A 137 12.93 -16.22 0.42
N LYS A 138 14.08 -16.60 -0.12
CA LYS A 138 14.29 -17.92 -0.74
C LYS A 138 14.60 -19.03 0.25
N PHE A 139 14.76 -18.72 1.54
CA PHE A 139 15.11 -19.67 2.57
C PHE A 139 13.90 -19.98 3.42
N TYR A 140 13.57 -21.26 3.51
CA TYR A 140 12.44 -21.74 4.29
C TYR A 140 12.97 -22.36 5.58
N GLU A 141 12.50 -21.82 6.68
CA GLU A 141 12.69 -22.39 7.98
C GLU A 141 11.36 -23.03 8.40
N ILE A 142 11.42 -24.30 8.69
CA ILE A 142 10.25 -25.08 9.04
C ILE A 142 10.32 -25.34 10.53
N ASP A 143 9.25 -25.00 11.26
CA ASP A 143 9.14 -25.31 12.67
C ASP A 143 9.32 -26.84 12.88
N SER A 144 9.77 -27.24 14.06
CA SER A 144 9.99 -28.64 14.46
C SER A 144 8.77 -29.56 14.29
N SER A 145 7.58 -28.95 14.13
CA SER A 145 6.34 -29.65 13.79
C SER A 145 6.21 -29.97 12.29
N CYS A 146 7.09 -29.45 11.43
CA CYS A 146 7.10 -29.81 10.02
C CYS A 146 7.95 -31.07 9.80
N PRO A 147 7.35 -32.20 9.52
CA PRO A 147 8.10 -33.47 9.43
C PRO A 147 8.93 -33.58 8.15
N ASN A 148 8.96 -32.60 7.24
CA ASN A 148 9.32 -32.97 5.89
C ASN A 148 10.19 -31.97 5.13
N SER A 149 11.44 -32.41 4.89
CA SER A 149 12.30 -31.87 3.82
C SER A 149 11.65 -31.88 2.41
N THR A 150 10.53 -32.58 2.22
CA THR A 150 9.82 -32.67 0.93
C THR A 150 8.85 -31.51 0.70
N MET A 151 8.35 -30.84 1.74
CA MET A 151 7.41 -29.73 1.60
C MET A 151 8.10 -28.43 1.13
N VAL A 152 9.29 -28.16 1.64
CA VAL A 152 10.07 -26.98 1.27
C VAL A 152 10.27 -26.88 -0.25
N PRO A 153 10.78 -27.91 -0.94
CA PRO A 153 10.93 -27.86 -2.40
C PRO A 153 9.60 -27.66 -3.14
N LYS A 154 8.49 -28.22 -2.63
CA LYS A 154 7.17 -28.06 -3.24
C LYS A 154 6.68 -26.63 -3.15
N VAL A 155 6.82 -25.97 -2.00
CA VAL A 155 6.48 -24.56 -1.83
C VAL A 155 7.38 -23.70 -2.73
N GLN A 156 8.70 -23.95 -2.73
CA GLN A 156 9.66 -23.25 -3.58
C GLN A 156 9.32 -23.32 -5.07
N ALA A 157 8.89 -24.50 -5.54
CA ALA A 157 8.51 -24.70 -6.93
C ALA A 157 7.27 -23.88 -7.36
N GLN A 158 6.43 -23.48 -6.41
CA GLN A 158 5.21 -22.70 -6.65
C GLN A 158 5.43 -21.18 -6.56
N ILE A 159 6.50 -20.74 -5.90
CA ILE A 159 6.76 -19.31 -5.73
C ILE A 159 7.38 -18.73 -7.00
N GLY A 160 6.67 -17.81 -7.64
CA GLY A 160 7.17 -17.03 -8.77
C GLY A 160 8.30 -16.09 -8.37
N LYS A 161 9.12 -15.66 -9.34
CA LYS A 161 10.22 -14.70 -9.08
C LYS A 161 9.72 -13.36 -8.54
N ASN A 162 8.52 -12.99 -8.92
CA ASN A 162 7.90 -11.71 -8.60
C ASN A 162 6.86 -11.84 -7.47
N SER A 163 6.75 -12.99 -6.81
CA SER A 163 5.89 -13.17 -5.66
C SER A 163 6.38 -12.39 -4.45
N LEU A 164 5.45 -11.84 -3.65
CA LEU A 164 5.79 -11.29 -2.33
C LEU A 164 6.52 -12.33 -1.47
N LEU A 165 6.14 -13.60 -1.57
CA LEU A 165 6.76 -14.69 -0.82
C LEU A 165 8.22 -14.98 -1.21
N SER A 166 8.69 -14.39 -2.33
CA SER A 166 10.11 -14.47 -2.71
C SER A 166 11.00 -13.46 -1.99
N THR A 167 10.43 -12.54 -1.21
CA THR A 167 11.12 -11.44 -0.53
C THR A 167 10.71 -11.36 0.94
N GLY A 168 11.51 -10.67 1.73
CA GLY A 168 11.23 -10.41 3.13
C GLY A 168 11.19 -11.65 4.01
N THR A 169 10.36 -11.60 5.01
CA THR A 169 10.11 -12.72 5.94
C THR A 169 8.61 -12.99 5.97
N TRP A 170 8.22 -14.24 5.97
CA TRP A 170 6.83 -14.60 6.14
C TRP A 170 6.66 -15.83 7.06
N ASP A 171 5.50 -15.91 7.66
CA ASP A 171 5.13 -16.96 8.59
C ASP A 171 3.71 -17.44 8.30
N PHE A 172 3.50 -18.73 8.37
CA PHE A 172 2.21 -19.36 8.11
C PHE A 172 1.75 -20.09 9.37
N ARG A 173 0.59 -19.69 9.92
CA ARG A 173 0.10 -20.18 11.19
C ARG A 173 -1.29 -20.78 11.08
N LYS A 174 -1.45 -21.97 11.68
CA LYS A 174 -2.77 -22.55 11.93
C LYS A 174 -3.30 -22.02 13.25
N ILE A 175 -4.47 -21.37 13.16
CA ILE A 175 -5.19 -20.86 14.32
C ILE A 175 -6.24 -21.88 14.76
N SER A 176 -6.29 -22.18 16.03
CA SER A 176 -7.24 -23.12 16.62
C SER A 176 -8.33 -22.39 17.41
N GLY A 177 -9.44 -23.08 17.74
CA GLY A 177 -10.56 -22.56 18.52
C GLY A 177 -11.74 -22.11 17.68
N GLU A 178 -12.50 -21.13 18.16
CA GLU A 178 -13.61 -20.53 17.41
C GLU A 178 -13.06 -19.85 16.13
N ASP A 179 -13.71 -20.08 14.99
CA ASP A 179 -13.28 -19.64 13.67
C ASP A 179 -11.84 -20.10 13.36
N PRO A 180 -11.61 -21.42 13.27
CA PRO A 180 -10.30 -21.94 12.94
C PRO A 180 -9.93 -21.56 11.51
N GLY A 181 -8.65 -21.36 11.27
CA GLY A 181 -8.16 -21.01 9.95
C GLY A 181 -6.66 -20.95 9.90
N ARG A 182 -6.14 -20.66 8.73
CA ARG A 182 -4.72 -20.44 8.52
C ARG A 182 -4.48 -19.01 8.07
N TYR A 183 -3.42 -18.42 8.59
CA TYR A 183 -3.07 -17.04 8.34
C TYR A 183 -1.62 -16.96 7.89
N LEU A 184 -1.41 -16.12 6.89
CA LEU A 184 -0.09 -15.77 6.39
C LEU A 184 0.26 -14.37 6.88
N PHE A 185 1.41 -14.23 7.51
CA PHE A 185 2.01 -12.97 7.93
C PHE A 185 3.22 -12.70 7.07
N TRP A 186 3.28 -11.57 6.43
CA TRP A 186 4.38 -11.18 5.56
C TRP A 186 4.90 -9.79 5.92
N THR A 187 6.22 -9.64 5.91
CA THR A 187 6.90 -8.36 6.01
C THR A 187 7.99 -8.26 4.95
N SER A 188 8.21 -7.08 4.38
CA SER A 188 9.35 -6.84 3.49
C SER A 188 10.70 -6.89 4.21
N VAL A 189 10.69 -6.83 5.54
CA VAL A 189 11.88 -6.77 6.39
C VAL A 189 12.50 -8.15 6.56
N ASP A 190 13.82 -8.25 6.39
CA ASP A 190 14.58 -9.41 6.83
C ASP A 190 14.79 -9.33 8.35
N VAL A 191 13.88 -9.97 9.10
CA VAL A 191 13.84 -9.86 10.56
C VAL A 191 15.04 -10.47 11.27
N THR A 192 15.87 -11.24 10.55
CA THR A 192 17.10 -11.81 11.14
C THR A 192 18.16 -10.78 11.48
N LYS A 193 18.01 -9.58 10.88
CA LYS A 193 18.93 -8.45 11.10
C LYS A 193 18.52 -7.58 12.30
N PHE A 194 17.40 -7.91 12.96
CA PHE A 194 16.82 -7.06 14.00
C PHE A 194 16.73 -7.80 15.34
N ALA A 195 16.80 -7.04 16.42
CA ALA A 195 16.67 -7.60 17.77
C ALA A 195 15.23 -8.09 18.04
N VAL A 196 15.11 -9.10 18.89
CA VAL A 196 13.82 -9.54 19.43
C VAL A 196 13.11 -8.38 20.11
N GLY A 197 11.80 -8.25 19.84
CA GLY A 197 10.99 -7.14 20.33
C GLY A 197 10.96 -5.92 19.39
N THR A 198 11.77 -5.88 18.33
CA THR A 198 11.67 -4.82 17.32
C THR A 198 10.33 -4.93 16.59
N GLU A 199 9.55 -3.84 16.56
CA GLU A 199 8.30 -3.78 15.81
C GLU A 199 8.57 -3.61 14.32
N VAL A 200 7.96 -4.47 13.50
CA VAL A 200 8.03 -4.41 12.04
C VAL A 200 6.63 -4.35 11.44
N PRO A 201 6.44 -3.61 10.32
CA PRO A 201 5.17 -3.61 9.61
C PRO A 201 4.90 -4.99 8.98
N VAL A 202 3.65 -5.44 9.04
CA VAL A 202 3.23 -6.76 8.58
C VAL A 202 1.92 -6.67 7.80
N LEU A 203 1.86 -7.40 6.69
CA LEU A 203 0.65 -7.70 5.95
C LEU A 203 0.14 -9.08 6.38
N VAL A 204 -1.12 -9.14 6.78
CA VAL A 204 -1.79 -10.38 7.21
C VAL A 204 -2.79 -10.81 6.15
N SER A 205 -2.79 -12.08 5.78
CA SER A 205 -3.72 -12.66 4.82
C SER A 205 -4.38 -13.91 5.41
N LYS A 206 -5.71 -13.99 5.33
CA LYS A 206 -6.47 -15.19 5.72
C LYS A 206 -6.40 -16.27 4.64
N GLU A 207 -6.58 -17.53 5.02
CA GLU A 207 -6.46 -18.73 4.17
C GLU A 207 -7.24 -18.69 2.87
N ASP A 208 -8.41 -18.07 2.85
CA ASP A 208 -9.24 -17.94 1.64
C ASP A 208 -8.72 -16.90 0.65
N GLY A 209 -7.70 -16.13 1.04
CA GLY A 209 -7.08 -15.10 0.20
C GLY A 209 -7.98 -13.90 -0.08
N GLY A 210 -9.13 -13.82 0.59
CA GLY A 210 -10.12 -12.76 0.36
C GLY A 210 -10.07 -11.59 1.32
N MET A 211 -9.24 -11.69 2.37
CA MET A 211 -9.17 -10.71 3.44
C MET A 211 -7.72 -10.44 3.82
N PHE A 212 -7.36 -9.15 3.85
CA PHE A 212 -6.03 -8.70 4.20
C PHE A 212 -6.11 -7.58 5.24
N TYR A 213 -5.12 -7.54 6.12
CA TYR A 213 -4.97 -6.50 7.14
C TYR A 213 -3.53 -6.00 7.18
N ILE A 214 -3.33 -4.76 7.60
CA ILE A 214 -2.01 -4.18 7.82
C ILE A 214 -1.86 -3.87 9.30
N THR A 215 -0.74 -4.30 9.87
CA THR A 215 -0.46 -4.17 11.31
C THR A 215 1.05 -4.08 11.56
N THR A 216 1.44 -4.10 12.81
CA THR A 216 2.83 -4.33 13.25
C THR A 216 2.92 -5.58 14.08
N MET A 217 4.08 -6.22 14.08
CA MET A 217 4.39 -7.35 14.94
C MET A 217 5.80 -7.24 15.50
N PRO A 218 6.01 -7.67 16.73
CA PRO A 218 7.37 -7.77 17.27
C PRO A 218 8.12 -8.92 16.61
N VAL A 219 9.40 -8.71 16.38
CA VAL A 219 10.34 -9.79 16.06
C VAL A 219 10.40 -10.74 17.26
N THR A 220 10.18 -12.01 16.99
CA THR A 220 10.24 -13.08 17.99
C THR A 220 11.28 -14.14 17.59
N THR A 221 11.38 -15.24 18.30
CA THR A 221 12.30 -16.34 17.96
C THR A 221 11.59 -17.66 17.80
N SER A 222 12.10 -18.48 16.90
CA SER A 222 11.75 -19.90 16.78
C SER A 222 13.03 -20.74 16.77
N THR A 223 12.98 -21.91 17.39
CA THR A 223 14.12 -22.84 17.43
C THR A 223 13.83 -24.06 16.57
N LEU A 224 14.73 -24.35 15.65
CA LEU A 224 14.68 -25.52 14.77
C LEU A 224 16.06 -26.22 14.77
N LYS A 225 16.09 -27.50 15.00
CA LYS A 225 17.32 -28.30 14.98
C LYS A 225 18.48 -27.68 15.78
N ASN A 226 18.17 -27.19 16.99
CA ASN A 226 19.11 -26.51 17.89
C ASN A 226 19.64 -25.14 17.39
N GLN A 227 19.04 -24.56 16.34
CA GLN A 227 19.33 -23.20 15.91
C GLN A 227 18.13 -22.30 16.21
N THR A 228 18.40 -21.11 16.71
CA THR A 228 17.38 -20.10 16.99
C THR A 228 17.39 -19.06 15.90
N TYR A 229 16.21 -18.76 15.37
CA TYR A 229 15.99 -17.82 14.28
C TYR A 229 15.05 -16.72 14.72
N ASN A 230 15.30 -15.51 14.25
CA ASN A 230 14.37 -14.42 14.40
C ASN A 230 13.26 -14.55 13.34
N VAL A 231 12.01 -14.51 13.80
CA VAL A 231 10.80 -14.74 13.02
C VAL A 231 9.72 -13.72 13.42
N ILE A 232 8.60 -13.72 12.72
CA ILE A 232 7.38 -13.02 13.10
C ILE A 232 6.27 -14.04 13.42
N GLY A 233 5.20 -13.62 14.10
CA GLY A 233 4.00 -14.46 14.29
C GLY A 233 4.12 -15.63 15.27
N LYS A 234 5.30 -15.88 15.84
CA LYS A 234 5.46 -16.94 16.85
C LYS A 234 4.58 -16.66 18.07
N GLY A 235 3.84 -17.67 18.49
CA GLY A 235 2.90 -17.57 19.61
C GLY A 235 1.46 -17.21 19.22
N ILE A 236 1.20 -16.93 17.92
CA ILE A 236 -0.17 -16.76 17.43
C ILE A 236 -0.74 -18.16 17.15
N THR A 237 -1.59 -18.66 18.05
CA THR A 237 -2.08 -20.04 18.03
C THR A 237 -3.59 -20.16 18.10
N ASN A 238 -4.27 -19.11 18.52
CA ASN A 238 -5.73 -19.07 18.69
C ASN A 238 -6.27 -17.67 18.37
N ARG A 239 -7.60 -17.53 18.38
CA ARG A 239 -8.27 -16.26 18.05
C ARG A 239 -7.84 -15.13 18.99
N GLY A 240 -7.67 -15.39 20.28
CA GLY A 240 -7.27 -14.36 21.27
C GLY A 240 -5.90 -13.77 20.95
N THR A 241 -4.94 -14.60 20.56
CA THR A 241 -3.58 -14.15 20.17
C THR A 241 -3.53 -13.56 18.76
N LEU A 242 -4.48 -13.86 17.89
CA LEU A 242 -4.59 -13.31 16.54
C LEU A 242 -5.28 -11.95 16.51
N ASN A 243 -6.34 -11.76 17.30
CA ASN A 243 -7.21 -10.58 17.24
C ASN A 243 -6.48 -9.24 17.23
N PRO A 244 -5.39 -9.02 18.01
CA PRO A 244 -4.66 -7.75 17.98
C PRO A 244 -4.11 -7.37 16.58
N TYR A 245 -3.90 -8.35 15.71
CA TYR A 245 -3.24 -8.19 14.41
C TYR A 245 -4.19 -8.12 13.21
N ILE A 246 -5.48 -8.33 13.44
CA ILE A 246 -6.53 -8.28 12.41
C ILE A 246 -7.61 -7.25 12.74
N GLN A 247 -7.21 -6.18 13.41
CA GLN A 247 -8.04 -5.02 13.67
C GLN A 247 -7.75 -3.92 12.63
N GLY A 248 -8.72 -3.05 12.42
CA GLY A 248 -8.57 -1.93 11.50
C GLY A 248 -9.20 -2.20 10.13
N THR A 249 -8.62 -1.60 9.09
CA THR A 249 -9.16 -1.70 7.74
C THR A 249 -8.94 -3.08 7.15
N GLU A 250 -10.01 -3.68 6.66
CA GLU A 250 -9.98 -4.91 5.88
C GLU A 250 -9.86 -4.56 4.39
N TYR A 251 -8.87 -5.13 3.73
CA TYR A 251 -8.66 -4.99 2.30
C TYR A 251 -9.12 -6.27 1.59
N THR A 252 -9.70 -6.13 0.41
CA THR A 252 -10.25 -7.25 -0.35
C THR A 252 -9.30 -7.79 -1.42
N THR A 253 -8.29 -7.02 -1.78
CA THR A 253 -7.27 -7.41 -2.77
C THR A 253 -5.85 -7.26 -2.21
N LEU A 254 -4.95 -8.09 -2.71
CA LEU A 254 -3.53 -8.00 -2.35
C LEU A 254 -2.92 -6.66 -2.82
N GLU A 255 -3.37 -6.14 -3.95
CA GLU A 255 -2.90 -4.85 -4.48
C GLU A 255 -3.22 -3.70 -3.52
N GLU A 256 -4.46 -3.62 -3.04
CA GLU A 256 -4.89 -2.59 -2.07
C GLU A 256 -4.13 -2.74 -0.74
N ALA A 257 -4.02 -3.96 -0.24
CA ALA A 257 -3.30 -4.24 1.00
C ALA A 257 -1.81 -3.90 0.90
N TYR A 258 -1.17 -4.25 -0.21
CA TYR A 258 0.24 -3.93 -0.43
C TYR A 258 0.47 -2.43 -0.58
N ALA A 259 -0.43 -1.70 -1.27
CA ALA A 259 -0.36 -0.24 -1.36
C ALA A 259 -0.42 0.40 0.04
N ALA A 260 -1.36 -0.04 0.89
CA ALA A 260 -1.47 0.43 2.27
C ALA A 260 -0.24 0.05 3.12
N TYR A 261 0.30 -1.17 2.94
CA TYR A 261 1.53 -1.60 3.58
C TYR A 261 2.72 -0.72 3.20
N ALA A 262 2.92 -0.47 1.90
CA ALA A 262 3.99 0.36 1.41
C ALA A 262 3.89 1.80 1.91
N ASP A 263 2.67 2.32 2.01
CA ASP A 263 2.39 3.64 2.54
C ASP A 263 2.70 3.71 4.05
N MET A 264 2.29 2.71 4.83
CA MET A 264 2.65 2.57 6.24
C MET A 264 4.17 2.54 6.44
N VAL A 265 4.90 1.79 5.59
CA VAL A 265 6.37 1.74 5.65
C VAL A 265 6.96 3.11 5.38
N LYS A 266 6.55 3.79 4.31
CA LYS A 266 7.11 5.10 3.92
C LYS A 266 6.85 6.19 4.96
N ASN A 267 5.67 6.20 5.57
CA ASN A 267 5.21 7.29 6.43
C ASN A 267 5.47 7.03 7.93
N GLY A 268 5.52 5.78 8.38
CA GLY A 268 5.68 5.44 9.80
C GLY A 268 6.91 4.60 10.13
N TYR A 269 7.48 3.93 9.13
CA TYR A 269 8.60 2.98 9.28
C TYR A 269 9.65 3.19 8.19
N SER A 270 10.00 4.46 7.93
CA SER A 270 10.87 4.86 6.82
C SER A 270 12.26 4.19 6.83
N GLN A 271 12.74 3.73 7.99
CA GLN A 271 13.95 2.92 8.12
C GLN A 271 13.88 1.59 7.35
N TYR A 272 12.69 1.14 6.97
CA TYR A 272 12.47 -0.07 6.18
C TYR A 272 12.08 0.23 4.72
N ALA A 273 12.10 1.49 4.28
CA ALA A 273 11.67 1.86 2.92
C ALA A 273 12.45 1.12 1.82
N ASP A 274 13.74 0.89 2.05
CA ASP A 274 14.61 0.17 1.10
C ASP A 274 14.33 -1.34 1.02
N THR A 275 13.54 -1.89 1.95
CA THR A 275 13.16 -3.31 1.94
C THR A 275 11.95 -3.59 1.06
N LEU A 276 11.20 -2.56 0.66
CA LEU A 276 10.04 -2.73 -0.21
C LEU A 276 10.46 -3.34 -1.54
N PRO A 277 9.79 -4.39 -2.01
CA PRO A 277 9.98 -4.94 -3.34
C PRO A 277 9.83 -3.86 -4.42
N LYS A 278 10.78 -3.82 -5.34
CA LYS A 278 10.85 -2.83 -6.45
C LYS A 278 10.26 -3.42 -7.71
#